data_709d52cf982b3c7d00c4ae45374b9fb3
#
_entry.id   709d52cf982b3c7d00c4ae45374b9fb3
#
_cell.length_a   1.000
_cell.length_b   1.000
_cell.length_c   1.000
_cell.angle_alpha   90.00
_cell.angle_beta   90.00
_cell.angle_gamma   90.00
#
_symmetry.space_group_name_H-M   'P 1'
#
loop_
_entity.id
_entity.type
_entity.pdbx_description
1 polymer ?
#
loop_
_entity_poly.entity_id
_entity_poly.type
_entity_poly.pdbx_seq_one_letter_code
_entity_poly.pdbx_strand_id
1 'polypeptide(L)'
;RRLPDMLVVDIVERTLAAVWQHQGQLMLIDNEGVLLEPVSADAMPDLPLVVGPNANLQTAGLNKLMENAPALKPMLAGATWVGNRRWDLRFQSGETLSLPEGDKSSATALVNFARMDGVNRLLGRGIVKFDMRDPDRFVLRLPQGQATGASDDKPAASAEAPAKGEEG
;
A
#
# COMPACT_ATOMS: atom_id res chain seq x y z
N ARG A 1 -36.07 36.37 -36.51
CA ARG A 1 -35.61 35.67 -35.32
C ARG A 1 -34.37 34.81 -35.66
N ARG A 2 -33.24 35.25 -35.24
CA ARG A 2 -32.00 34.51 -35.40
C ARG A 2 -31.77 33.62 -34.18
N LEU A 3 -31.59 32.31 -34.42
CA LEU A 3 -31.09 31.41 -33.41
C LEU A 3 -29.57 31.59 -33.29
N PRO A 4 -29.01 31.43 -32.10
CA PRO A 4 -27.55 31.46 -31.98
C PRO A 4 -26.93 30.33 -32.78
N ASP A 5 -26.07 30.68 -33.69
CA ASP A 5 -25.39 29.75 -34.56
C ASP A 5 -24.20 29.05 -33.88
N MET A 6 -24.04 29.25 -32.58
CA MET A 6 -22.93 28.71 -31.85
C MET A 6 -23.44 27.80 -30.71
N LEU A 7 -23.19 26.52 -30.85
CA LEU A 7 -23.33 25.55 -29.76
C LEU A 7 -21.97 25.37 -29.11
N VAL A 8 -21.81 25.90 -27.89
CA VAL A 8 -20.61 25.68 -27.10
C VAL A 8 -20.80 24.37 -26.36
N VAL A 9 -20.03 23.37 -26.73
CA VAL A 9 -19.98 22.09 -26.02
C VAL A 9 -18.67 22.04 -25.25
N ASP A 10 -18.76 22.17 -23.94
CA ASP A 10 -17.61 21.92 -23.06
C ASP A 10 -17.45 20.43 -22.87
N ILE A 11 -16.45 19.85 -23.54
CA ILE A 11 -16.07 18.47 -23.36
C ILE A 11 -14.97 18.43 -22.29
N VAL A 12 -15.32 17.96 -21.11
CA VAL A 12 -14.34 17.68 -20.06
C VAL A 12 -13.91 16.23 -20.19
N GLU A 13 -12.71 16.02 -20.73
CA GLU A 13 -12.09 14.70 -20.71
C GLU A 13 -11.63 14.39 -19.29
N ARG A 14 -12.20 13.33 -18.71
CA ARG A 14 -11.81 12.85 -17.39
C ARG A 14 -10.87 11.69 -17.54
N THR A 15 -9.70 11.80 -16.94
CA THR A 15 -8.71 10.73 -16.92
C THR A 15 -9.13 9.66 -15.93
N LEU A 16 -9.22 8.42 -16.39
CA LEU A 16 -9.51 7.28 -15.53
C LEU A 16 -8.35 7.07 -14.56
N ALA A 17 -8.62 7.02 -13.26
CA ALA A 17 -7.62 6.89 -12.24
C ALA A 17 -7.64 5.54 -11.54
N ALA A 18 -8.83 5.04 -11.23
CA ALA A 18 -8.98 3.83 -10.43
C ALA A 18 -10.38 3.22 -10.61
N VAL A 19 -10.55 2.04 -10.06
CA VAL A 19 -11.85 1.40 -9.86
C VAL A 19 -12.15 1.44 -8.38
N TRP A 20 -13.29 2.02 -8.00
CA TRP A 20 -13.75 2.07 -6.62
C TRP A 20 -14.69 0.91 -6.33
N GLN A 21 -14.37 0.14 -5.30
CA GLN A 21 -15.20 -0.95 -4.81
C GLN A 21 -15.86 -0.56 -3.50
N HIS A 22 -17.19 -0.59 -3.48
CA HIS A 22 -17.99 -0.33 -2.29
C HIS A 22 -19.31 -1.08 -2.37
N GLN A 23 -19.66 -1.80 -1.30
CA GLN A 23 -20.90 -2.58 -1.21
C GLN A 23 -21.12 -3.55 -2.38
N GLY A 24 -20.05 -4.19 -2.83
CA GLY A 24 -20.09 -5.14 -3.93
C GLY A 24 -20.21 -4.54 -5.33
N GLN A 25 -20.20 -3.22 -5.43
CA GLN A 25 -20.23 -2.50 -6.70
C GLN A 25 -18.86 -1.99 -7.08
N LEU A 26 -18.56 -2.04 -8.38
CA LEU A 26 -17.34 -1.52 -8.98
C LEU A 26 -17.68 -0.34 -9.89
N MET A 27 -17.04 0.79 -9.64
CA MET A 27 -17.25 2.03 -10.40
C MET A 27 -15.92 2.59 -10.86
N LEU A 28 -15.84 2.99 -12.12
CA LEU A 28 -14.72 3.80 -12.59
C LEU A 28 -14.78 5.19 -11.95
N ILE A 29 -13.63 5.66 -11.52
CA ILE A 29 -13.46 6.99 -10.95
C ILE A 29 -12.30 7.72 -11.61
N ASP A 30 -12.40 9.04 -11.64
CA ASP A 30 -11.32 9.91 -12.10
C ASP A 30 -10.33 10.25 -10.97
N ASN A 31 -9.33 11.08 -11.29
CA ASN A 31 -8.32 11.51 -10.32
C ASN A 31 -8.89 12.29 -9.12
N GLU A 32 -10.07 12.84 -9.26
CA GLU A 32 -10.75 13.59 -8.20
C GLU A 32 -11.74 12.73 -7.43
N GLY A 33 -11.91 11.47 -7.83
CA GLY A 33 -12.84 10.54 -7.19
C GLY A 33 -14.28 10.65 -7.69
N VAL A 34 -14.50 11.32 -8.82
CA VAL A 34 -15.81 11.42 -9.42
C VAL A 34 -16.21 10.09 -10.05
N LEU A 35 -17.41 9.64 -9.76
CA LEU A 35 -17.94 8.39 -10.33
C LEU A 35 -18.25 8.57 -11.82
N LEU A 36 -17.75 7.67 -12.64
CA LEU A 36 -17.93 7.73 -14.08
C LEU A 36 -18.93 6.68 -14.56
N GLU A 37 -18.54 5.42 -14.55
CA GLU A 37 -19.40 4.34 -15.01
C GLU A 37 -19.16 3.06 -14.22
N PRO A 38 -20.18 2.17 -14.15
CA PRO A 38 -20.01 0.88 -13.51
C PRO A 38 -19.12 -0.04 -14.33
N VAL A 39 -18.38 -0.90 -13.62
CA VAL A 39 -17.47 -1.88 -14.20
C VAL A 39 -17.92 -3.27 -13.83
N SER A 40 -17.89 -4.19 -14.81
CA SER A 40 -18.08 -5.61 -14.55
C SER A 40 -16.80 -6.23 -14.01
N ALA A 41 -16.93 -7.14 -13.04
CA ALA A 41 -15.79 -7.88 -12.50
C ALA A 41 -15.03 -8.67 -13.56
N ASP A 42 -15.72 -9.10 -14.63
CA ASP A 42 -15.12 -9.83 -15.74
C ASP A 42 -14.36 -8.94 -16.72
N ALA A 43 -14.57 -7.64 -16.65
CA ALA A 43 -13.98 -6.64 -17.55
C ALA A 43 -13.22 -5.55 -16.77
N MET A 44 -12.48 -5.94 -15.75
CA MET A 44 -11.68 -5.03 -14.95
C MET A 44 -10.57 -4.38 -15.80
N PRO A 45 -10.50 -3.06 -15.86
CA PRO A 45 -9.40 -2.37 -16.49
C PRO A 45 -8.11 -2.52 -15.67
N ASP A 46 -6.97 -2.27 -16.32
CA ASP A 46 -5.66 -2.26 -15.66
C ASP A 46 -5.45 -0.97 -14.86
N LEU A 47 -6.25 -0.79 -13.84
CA LEU A 47 -6.22 0.34 -12.92
C LEU A 47 -6.18 -0.15 -11.48
N PRO A 48 -5.61 0.63 -10.57
CA PRO A 48 -5.63 0.27 -9.16
C PRO A 48 -7.05 0.18 -8.62
N LEU A 49 -7.27 -0.77 -7.71
CA LEU A 49 -8.54 -0.93 -7.02
C LEU A 49 -8.53 -0.13 -5.73
N VAL A 50 -9.49 0.77 -5.58
CA VAL A 50 -9.68 1.57 -4.38
C VAL A 50 -10.88 1.03 -3.62
N VAL A 51 -10.70 0.64 -2.36
CA VAL A 51 -11.71 -0.07 -1.57
C VAL A 51 -12.07 0.71 -0.32
N GLY A 52 -13.34 0.72 -0.01
CA GLY A 52 -13.88 1.21 1.25
C GLY A 52 -14.85 2.38 1.13
N PRO A 53 -15.62 2.64 2.20
CA PRO A 53 -16.51 3.79 2.24
C PRO A 53 -15.73 5.10 2.13
N ASN A 54 -16.19 6.00 1.29
CA ASN A 54 -15.57 7.30 1.03
C ASN A 54 -14.15 7.25 0.44
N ALA A 55 -13.65 6.06 0.07
CA ALA A 55 -12.34 5.91 -0.53
C ALA A 55 -12.20 6.68 -1.85
N ASN A 56 -13.28 6.79 -2.62
CA ASN A 56 -13.30 7.59 -3.83
C ASN A 56 -12.99 9.07 -3.57
N LEU A 57 -13.47 9.62 -2.47
CA LEU A 57 -13.22 11.01 -2.07
C LEU A 57 -11.76 11.25 -1.65
N GLN A 58 -11.05 10.20 -1.30
CA GLN A 58 -9.65 10.26 -0.88
C GLN A 58 -8.68 9.93 -2.02
N THR A 59 -9.18 9.67 -3.22
CA THR A 59 -8.35 9.26 -4.37
C THR A 59 -7.35 10.33 -4.78
N ALA A 60 -7.74 11.60 -4.74
CA ALA A 60 -6.81 12.70 -5.01
C ALA A 60 -5.66 12.74 -4.00
N GLY A 61 -5.97 12.50 -2.73
CA GLY A 61 -4.97 12.38 -1.67
C GLY A 61 -4.05 11.17 -1.86
N LEU A 62 -4.59 10.03 -2.30
CA LEU A 62 -3.81 8.84 -2.62
C LEU A 62 -2.86 9.09 -3.79
N ASN A 63 -3.33 9.74 -4.85
CA ASN A 63 -2.49 10.08 -5.99
C ASN A 63 -1.33 10.99 -5.58
N LYS A 64 -1.62 12.00 -4.78
CA LYS A 64 -0.62 12.91 -4.24
C LYS A 64 0.39 12.18 -3.34
N LEU A 65 -0.09 11.25 -2.53
CA LEU A 65 0.75 10.41 -1.69
C LEU A 65 1.72 9.57 -2.53
N MET A 66 1.22 8.93 -3.58
CA MET A 66 2.02 8.08 -4.47
C MET A 66 3.05 8.87 -5.30
N GLU A 67 2.87 10.16 -5.49
CA GLU A 67 3.87 11.03 -6.12
C GLU A 67 5.17 11.12 -5.32
N ASN A 68 5.12 10.88 -4.02
CA ASN A 68 6.31 10.83 -3.16
C ASN A 68 7.15 9.57 -3.38
N ALA A 69 6.58 8.53 -3.97
CA ALA A 69 7.26 7.27 -4.24
C ALA A 69 6.91 6.77 -5.65
N PRO A 70 7.38 7.45 -6.69
CA PRO A 70 7.01 7.13 -8.07
C PRO A 70 7.45 5.74 -8.50
N ALA A 71 8.48 5.17 -7.90
CA ALA A 71 8.92 3.81 -8.17
C ALA A 71 7.91 2.74 -7.72
N LEU A 72 7.10 3.03 -6.72
CA LEU A 72 6.06 2.13 -6.21
C LEU A 72 4.75 2.23 -6.96
N LYS A 73 4.52 3.34 -7.63
CA LYS A 73 3.26 3.60 -8.34
C LYS A 73 2.88 2.51 -9.36
N PRO A 74 3.76 2.05 -10.25
CA PRO A 74 3.42 0.97 -11.18
C PRO A 74 3.23 -0.40 -10.51
N MET A 75 3.71 -0.57 -9.29
CA MET A 75 3.57 -1.81 -8.53
C MET A 75 2.29 -1.86 -7.67
N LEU A 76 1.57 -0.77 -7.60
CA LEU A 76 0.34 -0.66 -6.80
C LEU A 76 -0.80 -1.41 -7.49
N ALA A 77 -1.34 -2.43 -6.82
CA ALA A 77 -2.53 -3.14 -7.27
C ALA A 77 -3.82 -2.50 -6.75
N GLY A 78 -3.77 -1.93 -5.57
CA GLY A 78 -4.92 -1.27 -4.98
C GLY A 78 -4.61 -0.62 -3.64
N ALA A 79 -5.61 0.03 -3.09
CA ALA A 79 -5.53 0.68 -1.80
C ALA A 79 -6.87 0.60 -1.08
N THR A 80 -6.83 0.36 0.21
CA THR A 80 -8.02 0.32 1.07
C THR A 80 -7.99 1.51 2.02
N TRP A 81 -9.09 2.27 2.04
CA TRP A 81 -9.30 3.36 2.99
C TRP A 81 -9.89 2.79 4.27
N VAL A 82 -9.08 2.70 5.32
CA VAL A 82 -9.41 2.00 6.56
C VAL A 82 -9.82 2.97 7.64
N GLY A 83 -10.99 2.72 8.24
CA GLY A 83 -11.49 3.50 9.37
C GLY A 83 -11.69 4.99 9.07
N ASN A 84 -11.83 5.36 7.81
CA ASN A 84 -11.94 6.73 7.34
C ASN A 84 -10.74 7.63 7.72
N ARG A 85 -9.56 7.05 7.85
CA ARG A 85 -8.39 7.78 8.39
C ARG A 85 -7.03 7.40 7.83
N ARG A 86 -6.85 6.21 7.26
CA ARG A 86 -5.55 5.74 6.79
C ARG A 86 -5.64 4.85 5.56
N TRP A 87 -4.55 4.71 4.84
CA TRP A 87 -4.44 3.84 3.69
C TRP A 87 -3.68 2.56 4.01
N ASP A 88 -4.21 1.44 3.53
CA ASP A 88 -3.46 0.20 3.36
C ASP A 88 -3.23 0.01 1.85
N LEU A 89 -1.99 -0.02 1.44
CA LEU A 89 -1.62 -0.22 0.04
C LEU A 89 -1.37 -1.69 -0.24
N ARG A 90 -1.91 -2.17 -1.35
CA ARG A 90 -1.66 -3.52 -1.82
C ARG A 90 -0.86 -3.47 -3.11
N PHE A 91 0.22 -4.24 -3.15
CA PHE A 91 1.09 -4.34 -4.31
C PHE A 91 0.76 -5.56 -5.15
N GLN A 92 1.15 -5.54 -6.44
CA GLN A 92 0.87 -6.62 -7.38
C GLN A 92 1.53 -7.93 -6.98
N SER A 93 2.63 -7.89 -6.27
CA SER A 93 3.31 -9.07 -5.70
C SER A 93 2.59 -9.67 -4.49
N GLY A 94 1.53 -9.05 -3.98
CA GLY A 94 0.64 -9.58 -2.96
C GLY A 94 0.83 -9.04 -1.55
N GLU A 95 1.87 -8.24 -1.31
CA GLU A 95 2.11 -7.63 -0.01
C GLU A 95 1.16 -6.47 0.26
N THR A 96 0.87 -6.24 1.52
CA THR A 96 0.11 -5.09 2.00
C THR A 96 1.01 -4.20 2.86
N LEU A 97 1.00 -2.91 2.58
CA LEU A 97 1.67 -1.89 3.39
C LEU A 97 0.63 -1.06 4.13
N SER A 98 0.61 -1.15 5.45
CA SER A 98 -0.24 -0.30 6.28
C SER A 98 0.48 0.98 6.65
N LEU A 99 -0.08 2.11 6.24
CA LEU A 99 0.47 3.44 6.48
C LEU A 99 -0.11 4.06 7.75
N PRO A 100 0.61 4.98 8.39
CA PRO A 100 0.08 5.72 9.52
C PRO A 100 -1.01 6.70 9.08
N GLU A 101 -1.76 7.19 10.04
CA GLU A 101 -2.78 8.21 9.85
C GLU A 101 -2.13 9.57 9.59
N GLY A 102 -2.75 10.36 8.70
CA GLY A 102 -2.32 11.70 8.37
C GLY A 102 -1.43 11.78 7.13
N ASP A 103 -1.59 12.83 6.33
CA ASP A 103 -0.92 12.99 5.04
C ASP A 103 0.60 13.04 5.16
N LYS A 104 1.10 13.79 6.14
CA LYS A 104 2.53 13.95 6.37
C LYS A 104 3.20 12.68 6.84
N SER A 105 2.58 12.02 7.81
CA SER A 105 3.09 10.76 8.38
C SER A 105 3.04 9.63 7.34
N SER A 106 1.97 9.56 6.55
CA SER A 106 1.85 8.61 5.45
C SER A 106 2.91 8.82 4.39
N ALA A 107 3.14 10.07 3.98
CA ALA A 107 4.16 10.40 2.99
C ALA A 107 5.56 10.02 3.47
N THR A 108 5.89 10.34 4.71
CA THR A 108 7.18 9.99 5.31
C THR A 108 7.37 8.47 5.38
N ALA A 109 6.36 7.75 5.83
CA ALA A 109 6.40 6.29 5.91
C ALA A 109 6.57 5.65 4.52
N LEU A 110 5.85 6.16 3.53
CA LEU A 110 5.93 5.65 2.16
C LEU A 110 7.32 5.88 1.54
N VAL A 111 7.90 7.06 1.74
CA VAL A 111 9.25 7.38 1.28
C VAL A 111 10.29 6.48 1.94
N ASN A 112 10.16 6.25 3.24
CA ASN A 112 11.04 5.35 3.97
C ASN A 112 10.92 3.90 3.48
N PHE A 113 9.69 3.45 3.24
CA PHE A 113 9.45 2.12 2.66
C PHE A 113 10.07 2.00 1.27
N ALA A 114 9.86 2.98 0.40
CA ALA A 114 10.42 2.98 -0.94
C ALA A 114 11.95 2.92 -0.93
N ARG A 115 12.58 3.62 0.01
CA ARG A 115 14.04 3.59 0.20
C ARG A 115 14.51 2.21 0.63
N MET A 116 13.84 1.59 1.60
CA MET A 116 14.17 0.25 2.07
C MET A 116 13.96 -0.79 0.98
N ASP A 117 12.88 -0.69 0.21
CA ASP A 117 12.63 -1.57 -0.92
C ASP A 117 13.70 -1.44 -2.01
N GLY A 118 14.11 -0.21 -2.31
CA GLY A 118 15.17 0.06 -3.28
C GLY A 118 16.52 -0.56 -2.92
N VAL A 119 16.82 -0.64 -1.62
CA VAL A 119 18.08 -1.21 -1.11
C VAL A 119 17.97 -2.72 -0.91
N ASN A 120 16.90 -3.18 -0.31
CA ASN A 120 16.76 -4.56 0.17
C ASN A 120 15.78 -5.40 -0.66
N ARG A 121 15.08 -4.82 -1.61
CA ARG A 121 14.05 -5.47 -2.41
C ARG A 121 13.04 -6.21 -1.54
N LEU A 122 12.26 -5.46 -0.79
CA LEU A 122 11.27 -6.01 0.15
C LEU A 122 10.08 -6.64 -0.56
N LEU A 123 9.67 -6.10 -1.69
CA LEU A 123 8.56 -6.62 -2.47
C LEU A 123 8.98 -7.86 -3.25
N GLY A 124 8.07 -8.83 -3.37
CA GLY A 124 8.30 -10.07 -4.09
C GLY A 124 9.02 -11.15 -3.29
N ARG A 125 9.22 -10.95 -1.98
CA ARG A 125 9.90 -11.94 -1.10
C ARG A 125 8.95 -12.88 -0.35
N GLY A 126 7.65 -12.80 -0.61
CA GLY A 126 6.67 -13.62 0.10
C GLY A 126 6.28 -13.08 1.48
N ILE A 127 6.66 -11.88 1.82
CA ILE A 127 6.20 -11.19 3.03
C ILE A 127 4.73 -10.84 2.83
N VAL A 128 3.89 -11.09 3.83
CA VAL A 128 2.44 -10.86 3.72
C VAL A 128 2.10 -9.39 3.96
N LYS A 129 2.71 -8.78 4.97
CA LYS A 129 2.36 -7.42 5.39
C LYS A 129 3.55 -6.68 5.96
N PHE A 130 3.61 -5.40 5.61
CA PHE A 130 4.49 -4.41 6.24
C PHE A 130 3.61 -3.46 7.05
N ASP A 131 3.84 -3.37 8.35
CA ASP A 131 3.06 -2.50 9.21
C ASP A 131 3.90 -1.30 9.64
N MET A 132 3.53 -0.13 9.14
CA MET A 132 4.17 1.15 9.45
C MET A 132 3.20 2.13 10.11
N ARG A 133 2.11 1.64 10.69
CA ARG A 133 1.11 2.48 11.36
C ARG A 133 1.68 3.26 12.54
N ASP A 134 2.65 2.67 13.22
CA ASP A 134 3.40 3.33 14.29
C ASP A 134 4.69 3.91 13.70
N PRO A 135 4.92 5.23 13.76
CA PRO A 135 6.12 5.87 13.22
C PRO A 135 7.42 5.35 13.81
N ASP A 136 7.38 4.82 15.05
CA ASP A 136 8.55 4.33 15.74
C ASP A 136 8.80 2.83 15.55
N ARG A 137 7.91 2.13 14.86
CA ARG A 137 7.98 0.68 14.71
C ARG A 137 7.71 0.25 13.28
N PHE A 138 8.58 -0.61 12.78
CA PHE A 138 8.41 -1.29 11.50
C PHE A 138 8.22 -2.77 11.77
N VAL A 139 7.04 -3.30 11.47
CA VAL A 139 6.68 -4.70 11.74
C VAL A 139 6.42 -5.43 10.44
N LEU A 140 7.07 -6.58 10.27
CA LEU A 140 6.86 -7.50 9.16
C LEU A 140 5.97 -8.64 9.60
N ARG A 141 5.04 -9.04 8.74
CA ARG A 141 4.28 -10.27 8.91
C ARG A 141 4.67 -11.26 7.82
N LEU A 142 5.16 -12.41 8.24
CA LEU A 142 5.48 -13.52 7.37
C LEU A 142 4.27 -14.45 7.20
N PRO A 143 4.21 -15.22 6.08
CA PRO A 143 3.16 -16.21 5.91
C PRO A 143 3.28 -17.31 6.97
N GLN A 144 2.13 -17.82 7.41
CA GLN A 144 2.10 -18.95 8.36
C GLN A 144 2.69 -20.20 7.68
N GLY A 145 3.66 -20.84 8.35
CA GLY A 145 4.31 -22.05 7.84
C GLY A 145 5.73 -21.85 7.33
N GLN A 146 6.20 -20.65 7.18
CA GLN A 146 7.60 -20.35 6.90
C GLN A 146 8.25 -19.66 8.11
N ALA A 147 8.17 -20.32 9.25
CA ALA A 147 9.11 -20.07 10.32
C ALA A 147 10.41 -20.78 9.95
N THR A 148 11.08 -20.29 8.93
CA THR A 148 12.49 -20.61 8.77
C THR A 148 13.19 -19.88 9.89
N GLY A 149 13.79 -20.66 10.75
CA GLY A 149 14.45 -20.22 11.92
C GLY A 149 15.28 -18.97 11.72
N ALA A 150 14.90 -17.93 12.39
CA ALA A 150 15.90 -17.08 12.94
C ALA A 150 16.69 -17.99 13.86
N SER A 151 17.83 -18.42 13.39
CA SER A 151 18.84 -18.98 14.24
C SER A 151 19.11 -17.90 15.27
N ASP A 152 18.56 -18.10 16.44
CA ASP A 152 19.13 -17.52 17.63
C ASP A 152 20.53 -18.04 17.72
N ASP A 153 21.43 -17.39 17.05
CA ASP A 153 22.83 -17.50 17.31
C ASP A 153 23.09 -16.76 18.63
N LYS A 154 22.60 -17.38 19.67
CA LYS A 154 23.02 -17.05 21.00
C LYS A 154 24.45 -17.60 21.09
N PRO A 155 25.46 -16.74 21.26
CA PRO A 155 26.80 -17.26 21.55
C PRO A 155 26.66 -18.07 22.82
N ALA A 156 26.92 -19.35 22.70
CA ALA A 156 27.07 -20.22 23.84
C ALA A 156 28.18 -19.63 24.69
N ALA A 157 27.82 -19.07 25.83
CA ALA A 157 28.80 -18.77 26.83
C ALA A 157 29.45 -20.08 27.21
N SER A 158 30.70 -20.21 26.88
CA SER A 158 31.53 -21.33 27.33
C SER A 158 31.50 -21.32 28.85
N ALA A 159 30.78 -22.25 29.38
CA ALA A 159 30.90 -22.53 30.79
C ALA A 159 32.24 -23.26 30.96
N GLU A 160 33.19 -22.50 31.41
CA GLU A 160 34.42 -23.07 31.84
C GLU A 160 34.20 -23.83 33.12
N ALA A 161 34.34 -25.09 33.04
CA ALA A 161 34.33 -25.91 34.23
C ALA A 161 35.67 -25.73 34.98
N PRO A 162 35.64 -25.45 36.23
CA PRO A 162 36.89 -25.37 36.99
C PRO A 162 37.46 -26.74 37.16
N ALA A 163 38.66 -26.87 36.74
CA ALA A 163 39.45 -28.04 37.05
C ALA A 163 39.68 -28.09 38.55
N LYS A 164 39.34 -29.30 39.25
CA LYS A 164 39.63 -29.48 40.57
C LYS A 164 40.87 -30.18 40.75
N GLY A 165 41.71 -29.58 40.99
CA GLY A 165 42.91 -30.20 41.44
C GLY A 165 42.71 -30.77 42.80
N GLU A 166 43.18 -32.00 43.22
CA GLU A 166 43.31 -32.47 44.28
C GLU A 166 44.29 -32.89 44.84
N GLU A 167 44.70 -33.19 45.59
CA GLU A 167 45.58 -33.49 46.24
C GLU A 167 45.83 -34.46 46.99
N GLY A 168 46.53 -34.71 47.20
CA GLY A 168 47.11 -35.75 47.68
C GLY A 168 47.28 -36.32 48.94
#